data_b7bf300bcf994133a5440ea04e4c471c
#
_entry.id   b7bf300bcf994133a5440ea04e4c471c
#
_cell.length_a   1.000
_cell.length_b   1.000
_cell.length_c   1.000
_cell.angle_alpha   90.00
_cell.angle_beta   90.00
_cell.angle_gamma   90.00
#
_symmetry.space_group_name_H-M   'P 1'
#
loop_
_entity.id
_entity.type
_entity.pdbx_description
1 polymer ?
#
loop_
_entity_poly.entity_id
_entity_poly.type
_entity_poly.pdbx_seq_one_letter_code
_entity_poly.pdbx_strand_id
1 'polypeptide(L)'
;MRIKSIITALALPIALAACGTGTEGELPKGEALANVAAPAGKQWTEVVSKTEEGYRMGNPEAKLQFVEYGAITCPGCAQFSVQSTEELNGLVNNGNVSFEFRPFMVHGIQDMPGFLLAQCNGPETFFPLIEALFADQQNWLGKISTITPAEQQQMQGKGPAEMSKFLAGKF
;
A
#
# COMPACT_ATOMS: atom_id res chain seq x y z
N MET A 1 -59.30 -17.84 56.51
CA MET A 1 -58.43 -16.63 56.54
C MET A 1 -57.67 -16.64 55.25
N ARG A 2 -58.04 -15.76 54.27
CA ARG A 2 -57.47 -15.77 52.90
C ARG A 2 -56.49 -14.59 52.82
N ILE A 3 -55.23 -14.88 52.70
CA ILE A 3 -54.13 -13.88 52.46
C ILE A 3 -54.03 -13.67 50.97
N LYS A 4 -54.42 -12.50 50.52
CA LYS A 4 -54.19 -12.05 49.12
C LYS A 4 -52.80 -11.47 49.01
N SER A 5 -51.87 -12.16 48.35
CA SER A 5 -50.56 -11.62 48.00
C SER A 5 -50.73 -10.69 46.82
N ILE A 6 -50.42 -9.43 47.02
CA ILE A 6 -50.32 -8.43 45.99
C ILE A 6 -48.85 -8.43 45.48
N ILE A 7 -48.65 -8.92 44.25
CA ILE A 7 -47.37 -8.85 43.56
C ILE A 7 -47.35 -7.52 42.82
N THR A 8 -46.59 -6.55 43.35
CA THR A 8 -46.35 -5.29 42.68
C THR A 8 -45.21 -5.52 41.70
N ALA A 9 -45.52 -5.59 40.40
CA ALA A 9 -44.52 -5.65 39.33
C ALA A 9 -43.89 -4.24 39.15
N LEU A 10 -42.66 -4.10 39.57
CA LEU A 10 -41.86 -2.90 39.34
C LEU A 10 -41.29 -2.96 37.90
N ALA A 11 -41.96 -2.30 36.98
CA ALA A 11 -41.46 -2.13 35.60
C ALA A 11 -40.32 -1.09 35.59
N LEU A 12 -39.10 -1.58 35.42
CA LEU A 12 -37.93 -0.73 35.22
C LEU A 12 -37.85 -0.36 33.73
N PRO A 13 -37.99 0.90 33.34
CA PRO A 13 -37.72 1.29 31.95
C PRO A 13 -36.21 1.25 31.71
N ILE A 14 -35.77 0.25 30.97
CA ILE A 14 -34.41 0.23 30.40
C ILE A 14 -34.39 1.28 29.31
N ALA A 15 -33.82 2.42 29.61
CA ALA A 15 -33.51 3.45 28.63
C ALA A 15 -32.39 2.94 27.73
N LEU A 16 -32.73 2.36 26.58
CA LEU A 16 -31.81 2.22 25.43
C LEU A 16 -31.62 3.59 24.77
N ALA A 17 -30.87 4.44 25.43
CA ALA A 17 -30.46 5.72 24.88
C ALA A 17 -28.93 5.70 24.73
N ALA A 18 -28.43 4.94 23.76
CA ALA A 18 -27.03 5.02 23.34
C ALA A 18 -26.77 4.51 21.92
N CYS A 19 -27.65 4.86 20.98
CA CYS A 19 -27.21 5.10 19.62
C CYS A 19 -27.56 6.55 19.35
N GLY A 20 -26.65 7.44 19.69
CA GLY A 20 -26.71 8.80 19.24
C GLY A 20 -26.88 8.75 17.73
N THR A 21 -27.93 9.35 17.19
CA THR A 21 -27.94 9.84 15.83
C THR A 21 -26.80 10.84 15.76
N GLY A 22 -25.57 10.32 15.52
CA GLY A 22 -24.47 11.14 15.10
C GLY A 22 -24.96 11.81 13.83
N THR A 23 -25.36 13.07 13.91
CA THR A 23 -25.24 13.96 12.78
C THR A 23 -23.88 13.62 12.20
N GLU A 24 -23.83 13.21 10.92
CA GLU A 24 -22.58 13.09 10.17
C GLU A 24 -21.81 14.36 10.51
N GLY A 25 -20.81 14.22 11.38
CA GLY A 25 -20.02 15.36 11.80
C GLY A 25 -19.32 15.83 10.55
N GLU A 26 -19.76 16.96 10.03
CA GLU A 26 -19.04 17.64 8.97
C GLU A 26 -17.60 17.73 9.44
N LEU A 27 -16.70 17.00 8.76
CA LEU A 27 -15.28 17.04 9.06
C LEU A 27 -14.89 18.52 9.08
N PRO A 28 -14.15 18.99 10.08
CA PRO A 28 -13.74 20.38 10.12
C PRO A 28 -13.07 20.69 8.79
N LYS A 29 -13.62 21.64 8.03
CA LYS A 29 -13.02 22.14 6.79
C LYS A 29 -11.70 22.77 7.17
N GLY A 30 -10.62 21.96 7.09
CA GLY A 30 -9.29 22.51 7.22
C GLY A 30 -9.04 23.54 6.12
N GLU A 31 -8.28 24.55 6.42
CA GLU A 31 -7.81 25.49 5.40
C GLU A 31 -6.99 24.70 4.36
N ALA A 32 -7.34 24.86 3.07
CA ALA A 32 -6.62 24.20 2.00
C ALA A 32 -5.15 24.67 2.00
N LEU A 33 -4.22 23.72 2.04
CA LEU A 33 -2.81 24.04 1.97
C LEU A 33 -2.47 24.60 0.58
N ALA A 34 -1.74 25.71 0.55
CA ALA A 34 -1.23 26.26 -0.70
C ALA A 34 -0.28 25.25 -1.37
N ASN A 35 -0.36 25.14 -2.69
CA ASN A 35 0.54 24.28 -3.45
C ASN A 35 1.98 24.76 -3.31
N VAL A 36 2.91 23.83 -3.19
CA VAL A 36 4.35 24.06 -3.18
C VAL A 36 4.90 23.71 -4.55
N ALA A 37 5.55 24.65 -5.22
CA ALA A 37 6.08 24.45 -6.56
C ALA A 37 7.21 23.41 -6.56
N ALA A 38 7.20 22.53 -7.55
CA ALA A 38 8.33 21.62 -7.80
C ALA A 38 9.55 22.35 -8.36
N PRO A 39 10.73 21.73 -8.36
CA PRO A 39 11.90 22.26 -9.05
C PRO A 39 11.61 22.60 -10.51
N ALA A 40 12.26 23.63 -11.03
CA ALA A 40 12.02 24.11 -12.39
C ALA A 40 12.08 23.00 -13.44
N GLY A 41 11.01 22.89 -14.25
CA GLY A 41 10.89 21.91 -15.32
C GLY A 41 10.51 20.50 -14.87
N LYS A 42 10.14 20.29 -13.60
CA LYS A 42 9.71 18.99 -13.05
C LYS A 42 8.35 19.08 -12.39
N GLN A 43 7.72 17.91 -12.28
CA GLN A 43 6.63 17.66 -11.33
C GLN A 43 7.19 17.01 -10.07
N TRP A 44 6.48 17.09 -8.95
CA TRP A 44 6.93 16.43 -7.73
C TRP A 44 6.98 14.90 -7.87
N THR A 45 6.13 14.30 -8.70
CA THR A 45 6.18 12.86 -9.01
C THR A 45 7.45 12.42 -9.73
N GLU A 46 8.21 13.35 -10.33
CA GLU A 46 9.51 13.08 -10.97
C GLU A 46 10.69 13.28 -9.99
N VAL A 47 10.41 13.74 -8.78
CA VAL A 47 11.43 13.91 -7.73
C VAL A 47 11.43 12.67 -6.85
N VAL A 48 12.28 11.73 -7.19
CA VAL A 48 12.41 10.46 -6.48
C VAL A 48 13.75 10.35 -5.81
N SER A 49 13.76 9.86 -4.58
CA SER A 49 14.98 9.63 -3.80
C SER A 49 14.92 8.27 -3.11
N LYS A 50 16.08 7.61 -3.00
CA LYS A 50 16.23 6.44 -2.14
C LYS A 50 16.26 6.88 -0.68
N THR A 51 15.51 6.18 0.17
CA THR A 51 15.52 6.34 1.62
C THR A 51 16.27 5.18 2.28
N GLU A 52 16.32 5.14 3.59
CA GLU A 52 16.90 4.02 4.32
C GLU A 52 16.09 2.72 4.12
N GLU A 53 14.76 2.82 4.03
CA GLU A 53 13.87 1.66 3.98
C GLU A 53 13.18 1.45 2.62
N GLY A 54 13.33 2.41 1.67
CA GLY A 54 12.65 2.30 0.39
C GLY A 54 12.94 3.46 -0.57
N TYR A 55 11.89 3.94 -1.21
CA TYR A 55 11.96 5.03 -2.18
C TYR A 55 10.83 6.02 -1.91
N ARG A 56 11.17 7.29 -1.91
CA ARG A 56 10.23 8.39 -1.72
C ARG A 56 10.08 9.21 -2.98
N MET A 57 8.85 9.46 -3.37
CA MET A 57 8.42 10.35 -4.43
C MET A 57 7.79 11.61 -3.84
N GLY A 58 8.13 12.77 -4.35
CA GLY A 58 7.53 14.03 -3.95
C GLY A 58 8.48 15.00 -3.25
N ASN A 59 7.89 16.06 -2.70
CA ASN A 59 8.61 17.08 -1.94
C ASN A 59 9.22 16.48 -0.66
N PRO A 60 10.55 16.53 -0.47
CA PRO A 60 11.18 16.04 0.76
C PRO A 60 10.73 16.79 2.02
N GLU A 61 10.27 18.03 1.86
CA GLU A 61 9.77 18.89 2.94
C GLU A 61 8.23 18.88 3.03
N ALA A 62 7.57 17.90 2.40
CA ALA A 62 6.12 17.76 2.46
C ALA A 62 5.63 17.63 3.91
N LYS A 63 4.53 18.31 4.22
CA LYS A 63 3.94 18.29 5.58
C LYS A 63 3.36 16.94 5.96
N LEU A 64 2.96 16.15 4.95
CA LEU A 64 2.39 14.82 5.13
C LEU A 64 3.24 13.80 4.38
N GLN A 65 3.55 12.70 5.04
CA GLN A 65 4.19 11.55 4.40
C GLN A 65 3.21 10.39 4.42
N PHE A 66 2.87 9.90 3.23
CA PHE A 66 2.15 8.65 3.07
C PHE A 66 3.17 7.52 2.87
N VAL A 67 3.12 6.49 3.72
CA VAL A 67 4.04 5.34 3.66
C VAL A 67 3.26 4.09 3.37
N GLU A 68 3.66 3.36 2.33
CA GLU A 68 3.14 2.04 2.00
C GLU A 68 4.22 0.99 2.24
N TYR A 69 3.93 0.00 3.06
CA TYR A 69 4.69 -1.25 3.13
C TYR A 69 4.07 -2.24 2.16
N GLY A 70 4.65 -2.35 0.96
CA GLY A 70 4.06 -3.07 -0.15
C GLY A 70 4.86 -4.27 -0.62
N ALA A 71 4.16 -5.32 -1.05
CA ALA A 71 4.74 -6.49 -1.69
C ALA A 71 4.20 -6.61 -3.12
N ILE A 72 5.09 -6.81 -4.09
CA ILE A 72 4.66 -6.90 -5.49
C ILE A 72 3.80 -8.13 -5.79
N THR A 73 3.87 -9.16 -4.96
CA THR A 73 3.03 -10.35 -5.06
C THR A 73 1.68 -10.22 -4.35
N CYS A 74 1.47 -9.16 -3.56
CA CYS A 74 0.25 -8.94 -2.79
C CYS A 74 -0.90 -8.42 -3.68
N PRO A 75 -2.03 -9.13 -3.83
CA PRO A 75 -3.13 -8.67 -4.65
C PRO A 75 -3.78 -7.37 -4.15
N GLY A 76 -3.83 -7.18 -2.83
CA GLY A 76 -4.36 -5.95 -2.22
C GLY A 76 -3.48 -4.74 -2.55
N CYS A 77 -2.15 -4.89 -2.55
CA CYS A 77 -1.22 -3.83 -2.95
C CYS A 77 -1.39 -3.47 -4.44
N ALA A 78 -1.52 -4.49 -5.31
CA ALA A 78 -1.78 -4.26 -6.72
C ALA A 78 -3.12 -3.53 -6.95
N GLN A 79 -4.18 -3.95 -6.26
CA GLN A 79 -5.47 -3.28 -6.35
C GLN A 79 -5.38 -1.82 -5.86
N PHE A 80 -4.72 -1.58 -4.74
CA PHE A 80 -4.49 -0.23 -4.23
C PHE A 80 -3.72 0.61 -5.25
N SER A 81 -2.59 0.13 -5.76
CA SER A 81 -1.79 0.84 -6.75
C SER A 81 -2.63 1.23 -7.98
N VAL A 82 -3.30 0.24 -8.63
CA VAL A 82 -4.09 0.50 -9.85
C VAL A 82 -5.23 1.50 -9.61
N GLN A 83 -5.85 1.49 -8.43
CA GLN A 83 -7.00 2.35 -8.15
C GLN A 83 -6.64 3.73 -7.62
N SER A 84 -5.46 3.89 -6.99
CA SER A 84 -5.11 5.13 -6.29
C SER A 84 -3.97 5.92 -6.93
N THR A 85 -3.25 5.39 -7.91
CA THR A 85 -2.07 6.06 -8.50
C THR A 85 -2.39 7.47 -9.01
N GLU A 86 -3.50 7.65 -9.72
CA GLU A 86 -3.87 8.96 -10.26
C GLU A 86 -4.13 9.99 -9.15
N GLU A 87 -4.93 9.62 -8.15
CA GLU A 87 -5.25 10.47 -7.01
C GLU A 87 -3.99 10.78 -6.18
N LEU A 88 -3.19 9.76 -5.90
CA LEU A 88 -1.96 9.89 -5.13
C LEU A 88 -0.95 10.79 -5.84
N ASN A 89 -0.79 10.64 -7.15
CA ASN A 89 0.06 11.51 -7.95
C ASN A 89 -0.44 12.97 -7.93
N GLY A 90 -1.75 13.19 -7.96
CA GLY A 90 -2.35 14.51 -7.77
C GLY A 90 -2.01 15.12 -6.43
N LEU A 91 -2.11 14.35 -5.35
CA LEU A 91 -1.76 14.77 -4.00
C LEU A 91 -0.25 15.07 -3.86
N VAL A 92 0.61 14.24 -4.44
CA VAL A 92 2.06 14.46 -4.43
C VAL A 92 2.42 15.71 -5.22
N ASN A 93 1.81 15.94 -6.39
CA ASN A 93 2.12 17.08 -7.25
C ASN A 93 1.71 18.43 -6.66
N ASN A 94 0.83 18.46 -5.63
CA ASN A 94 0.57 19.70 -4.90
C ASN A 94 1.72 20.10 -3.94
N GLY A 95 2.69 19.21 -3.71
CA GLY A 95 3.90 19.45 -2.93
C GLY A 95 3.73 19.40 -1.41
N ASN A 96 2.53 19.13 -0.92
CA ASN A 96 2.25 18.99 0.53
C ASN A 96 2.24 17.56 1.02
N VAL A 97 2.21 16.60 0.08
CA VAL A 97 2.26 15.15 0.34
C VAL A 97 3.51 14.58 -0.33
N SER A 98 4.22 13.71 0.37
CA SER A 98 5.20 12.80 -0.22
C SER A 98 4.74 11.36 -0.05
N PHE A 99 5.08 10.51 -1.01
CA PHE A 99 4.77 9.09 -0.97
C PHE A 99 6.06 8.28 -0.85
N GLU A 100 6.15 7.41 0.15
CA GLU A 100 7.27 6.50 0.33
C GLU A 100 6.78 5.06 0.22
N PHE A 101 7.33 4.31 -0.74
CA PHE A 101 7.12 2.88 -0.86
C PHE A 101 8.28 2.13 -0.20
N ARG A 102 7.94 1.26 0.74
CA ARG A 102 8.87 0.40 1.47
C ARG A 102 8.66 -1.05 1.08
N PRO A 103 9.59 -1.67 0.34
CA PRO A 103 9.48 -3.07 -0.03
C PRO A 103 9.30 -3.98 1.19
N PHE A 104 8.21 -4.74 1.22
CA PHE A 104 7.91 -5.71 2.25
C PHE A 104 7.61 -7.07 1.61
N MET A 105 8.45 -8.06 1.88
CA MET A 105 8.37 -9.37 1.23
C MET A 105 7.34 -10.27 1.92
N VAL A 106 6.07 -10.18 1.54
CA VAL A 106 4.98 -10.98 2.12
C VAL A 106 5.12 -12.46 1.75
N HIS A 107 5.49 -12.75 0.51
CA HIS A 107 5.70 -14.12 0.01
C HIS A 107 7.20 -14.45 -0.19
N GLY A 108 8.06 -13.77 0.58
CA GLY A 108 9.48 -14.05 0.64
C GLY A 108 10.19 -13.86 -0.69
N ILE A 109 10.89 -14.92 -1.14
CA ILE A 109 11.75 -14.86 -2.34
C ILE A 109 11.01 -14.49 -3.62
N GLN A 110 9.71 -14.68 -3.71
CA GLN A 110 8.92 -14.36 -4.91
C GLN A 110 8.80 -12.85 -5.15
N ASP A 111 8.90 -12.04 -4.09
CA ASP A 111 8.87 -10.58 -4.19
C ASP A 111 10.23 -9.99 -4.65
N MET A 112 11.32 -10.71 -4.39
CA MET A 112 12.68 -10.18 -4.58
C MET A 112 13.03 -9.80 -6.02
N PRO A 113 12.72 -10.60 -7.07
CA PRO A 113 13.13 -10.28 -8.44
C PRO A 113 12.59 -8.94 -8.92
N GLY A 114 11.32 -8.65 -8.68
CA GLY A 114 10.70 -7.40 -9.11
C GLY A 114 11.25 -6.19 -8.34
N PHE A 115 11.50 -6.33 -7.04
CA PHE A 115 12.14 -5.26 -6.28
C PHE A 115 13.58 -4.99 -6.74
N LEU A 116 14.35 -6.04 -7.04
CA LEU A 116 15.69 -5.88 -7.61
C LEU A 116 15.63 -5.20 -8.98
N LEU A 117 14.68 -5.60 -9.84
CA LEU A 117 14.47 -4.97 -11.13
C LEU A 117 14.14 -3.49 -11.00
N ALA A 118 13.23 -3.12 -10.10
CA ALA A 118 12.82 -1.74 -9.88
C ALA A 118 13.97 -0.84 -9.39
N GLN A 119 15.01 -1.42 -8.79
CA GLN A 119 16.16 -0.70 -8.26
C GLN A 119 17.33 -0.55 -9.23
N CYS A 120 17.30 -1.21 -10.42
CA CYS A 120 18.49 -1.33 -11.28
C CYS A 120 18.93 -0.04 -11.96
N ASN A 121 18.01 0.88 -12.30
CA ASN A 121 18.28 2.04 -13.16
C ASN A 121 18.18 3.39 -12.45
N GLY A 122 18.38 3.41 -11.14
CA GLY A 122 18.28 4.64 -10.35
C GLY A 122 16.89 4.87 -9.74
N PRO A 123 16.81 5.87 -8.84
CA PRO A 123 15.58 6.10 -8.07
C PRO A 123 14.38 6.46 -8.94
N GLU A 124 14.58 7.19 -10.01
CA GLU A 124 13.53 7.71 -10.89
C GLU A 124 12.76 6.61 -11.63
N THR A 125 13.34 5.42 -11.79
CA THR A 125 12.68 4.28 -12.44
C THR A 125 11.90 3.41 -11.48
N PHE A 126 12.06 3.60 -10.17
CA PHE A 126 11.47 2.72 -9.16
C PHE A 126 9.94 2.70 -9.23
N PHE A 127 9.29 3.85 -9.11
CA PHE A 127 7.82 3.90 -9.11
C PHE A 127 7.20 3.44 -10.42
N PRO A 128 7.65 3.89 -11.61
CA PRO A 128 7.13 3.38 -12.87
C PRO A 128 7.23 1.86 -13.02
N LEU A 129 8.32 1.24 -12.53
CA LEU A 129 8.49 -0.21 -12.60
C LEU A 129 7.61 -0.94 -11.59
N ILE A 130 7.46 -0.44 -10.36
CA ILE A 130 6.54 -1.02 -9.36
C ILE A 130 5.09 -0.95 -9.86
N GLU A 131 4.66 0.19 -10.41
CA GLU A 131 3.33 0.36 -10.98
C GLU A 131 3.08 -0.61 -12.14
N ALA A 132 4.06 -0.77 -13.05
CA ALA A 132 3.97 -1.73 -14.14
C ALA A 132 3.86 -3.19 -13.64
N LEU A 133 4.64 -3.55 -12.61
CA LEU A 133 4.57 -4.87 -11.99
C LEU A 133 3.21 -5.12 -11.33
N PHE A 134 2.63 -4.13 -10.68
CA PHE A 134 1.29 -4.24 -10.10
C PHE A 134 0.21 -4.33 -11.18
N ALA A 135 0.28 -3.52 -12.23
CA ALA A 135 -0.68 -3.55 -13.32
C ALA A 135 -0.73 -4.89 -14.06
N ASP A 136 0.42 -5.56 -14.21
CA ASP A 136 0.54 -6.87 -14.88
C ASP A 136 0.65 -8.06 -13.90
N GLN A 137 0.33 -7.85 -12.62
CA GLN A 137 0.58 -8.81 -11.54
C GLN A 137 0.06 -10.22 -11.84
N GLN A 138 -1.17 -10.34 -12.34
CA GLN A 138 -1.78 -11.63 -12.60
C GLN A 138 -1.02 -12.44 -13.68
N ASN A 139 -0.49 -11.76 -14.71
CA ASN A 139 0.23 -12.41 -15.79
C ASN A 139 1.58 -12.98 -15.32
N TRP A 140 2.41 -12.16 -14.66
CA TRP A 140 3.73 -12.64 -14.24
C TRP A 140 3.65 -13.62 -13.04
N LEU A 141 2.70 -13.45 -12.11
CA LEU A 141 2.45 -14.45 -11.05
C LEU A 141 1.99 -15.78 -11.66
N GLY A 142 1.15 -15.74 -12.71
CA GLY A 142 0.76 -16.92 -13.45
C GLY A 142 1.96 -17.69 -13.99
N LYS A 143 2.97 -17.01 -14.52
CA LYS A 143 4.22 -17.62 -14.99
C LYS A 143 5.03 -18.28 -13.87
N ILE A 144 5.11 -17.64 -12.68
CA ILE A 144 5.77 -18.23 -11.50
C ILE A 144 5.05 -19.53 -11.09
N SER A 145 3.72 -19.58 -11.17
CA SER A 145 2.95 -20.78 -10.82
C SER A 145 3.21 -21.98 -11.74
N THR A 146 3.83 -21.77 -12.89
CA THR A 146 4.22 -22.85 -13.83
C THR A 146 5.54 -23.54 -13.47
N ILE A 147 6.20 -23.16 -12.38
CA ILE A 147 7.45 -23.77 -11.94
C ILE A 147 7.20 -25.26 -11.61
N THR A 148 7.86 -26.12 -12.36
CA THR A 148 7.72 -27.56 -12.23
C THR A 148 8.44 -28.10 -10.98
N PRO A 149 8.07 -29.31 -10.49
CA PRO A 149 8.81 -29.96 -9.39
C PRO A 149 10.30 -30.15 -9.68
N ALA A 150 10.69 -30.42 -10.93
CA ALA A 150 12.09 -30.55 -11.32
C ALA A 150 12.84 -29.21 -11.20
N GLU A 151 12.23 -28.09 -11.60
CA GLU A 151 12.78 -26.75 -11.44
C GLU A 151 12.87 -26.34 -9.97
N GLN A 152 11.86 -26.68 -9.15
CA GLN A 152 11.91 -26.49 -7.70
C GLN A 152 13.08 -27.24 -7.07
N GLN A 153 13.33 -28.48 -7.50
CA GLN A 153 14.46 -29.26 -7.02
C GLN A 153 15.81 -28.64 -7.41
N GLN A 154 15.92 -28.05 -8.60
CA GLN A 154 17.13 -27.33 -9.03
C GLN A 154 17.43 -26.09 -8.18
N MET A 155 16.38 -25.50 -7.57
CA MET A 155 16.54 -24.34 -6.69
C MET A 155 16.87 -24.72 -5.24
N GLN A 156 16.71 -25.97 -4.86
CA GLN A 156 17.02 -26.42 -3.49
C GLN A 156 18.52 -26.21 -3.18
N GLY A 157 18.77 -25.58 -2.03
CA GLY A 157 20.13 -25.27 -1.58
C GLY A 157 20.79 -24.07 -2.26
N LYS A 158 20.12 -23.40 -3.19
CA LYS A 158 20.61 -22.16 -3.79
C LYS A 158 20.36 -20.96 -2.88
N GLY A 159 21.27 -19.99 -2.95
CA GLY A 159 21.14 -18.73 -2.22
C GLY A 159 20.05 -17.82 -2.82
N PRO A 160 19.61 -16.79 -2.06
CA PRO A 160 18.55 -15.88 -2.50
C PRO A 160 18.82 -15.20 -3.85
N ALA A 161 20.07 -14.83 -4.14
CA ALA A 161 20.43 -14.18 -5.41
C ALA A 161 20.23 -15.10 -6.63
N GLU A 162 20.59 -16.39 -6.51
CA GLU A 162 20.41 -17.36 -7.60
C GLU A 162 18.93 -17.71 -7.79
N MET A 163 18.18 -17.83 -6.70
CA MET A 163 16.74 -18.04 -6.74
C MET A 163 16.03 -16.86 -7.38
N SER A 164 16.39 -15.64 -7.01
CA SER A 164 15.85 -14.40 -7.60
C SER A 164 16.13 -14.33 -9.10
N LYS A 165 17.36 -14.64 -9.54
CA LYS A 165 17.72 -14.68 -10.95
C LYS A 165 16.93 -15.72 -11.72
N PHE A 166 16.69 -16.90 -11.13
CA PHE A 166 15.88 -17.93 -11.74
C PHE A 166 14.42 -17.46 -11.92
N LEU A 167 13.83 -16.86 -10.89
CA LEU A 167 12.46 -16.34 -10.94
C LEU A 167 12.33 -15.20 -11.95
N ALA A 168 13.31 -14.29 -12.00
CA ALA A 168 13.32 -13.19 -12.98
C ALA A 168 13.32 -13.71 -14.44
N GLY A 169 13.90 -14.87 -14.69
CA GLY A 169 13.86 -15.51 -16.01
C GLY A 169 12.47 -16.08 -16.40
N LYS A 170 11.50 -16.06 -15.48
CA LYS A 170 10.12 -16.49 -15.74
C LYS A 170 9.18 -15.30 -16.06
N PHE A 171 9.57 -14.07 -15.73
CA PHE A 171 8.83 -12.85 -16.06
C PHE A 171 8.97 -12.49 -17.53
#